data_590543df7c43c6265aa9b32187cd4d86
#
_entry.id   590543df7c43c6265aa9b32187cd4d86
#
_cell.length_a   1.000
_cell.length_b   1.000
_cell.length_c   1.000
_cell.angle_alpha   90.00
_cell.angle_beta   90.00
_cell.angle_gamma   90.00
#
_symmetry.space_group_name_H-M   'P 1'
#
loop_
_entity.id
_entity.type
_entity.pdbx_description
1 polymer ?
#
loop_
_entity_poly.entity_id
_entity_poly.type
_entity_poly.pdbx_seq_one_letter_code
_entity_poly.pdbx_strand_id
1 'polypeptide(L)'
;MRRNLILVILSLTVLAGCGSRPRGTEILVSTAPPGASCVLSRGGVPIATAEPTPAIAIVPIDAAPLVAQCRRPGFADAEGAVPPAIRPSYPWLGYPIREYRAAVTLTMTPQFAALPPR
;
A
#
# COMPACT_ATOMS: atom_id res chain seq x y z
N MET A 1 34.94 -32.32 25.82
CA MET A 1 33.48 -32.29 25.89
C MET A 1 32.89 -30.89 25.97
N ARG A 2 33.46 -29.99 26.75
CA ARG A 2 32.94 -28.59 26.84
C ARG A 2 33.03 -27.82 25.48
N ARG A 3 34.01 -28.11 24.67
CA ARG A 3 34.22 -27.45 23.37
C ARG A 3 33.18 -27.79 22.31
N ASN A 4 32.68 -29.01 22.37
CA ASN A 4 31.62 -29.47 21.46
C ASN A 4 30.23 -28.92 21.82
N LEU A 5 30.00 -28.68 23.13
CA LEU A 5 28.75 -28.13 23.60
C LEU A 5 28.59 -26.66 23.17
N ILE A 6 29.70 -25.87 23.17
CA ILE A 6 29.71 -24.48 22.76
C ILE A 6 29.43 -24.35 21.24
N LEU A 7 29.97 -25.28 20.45
CA LEU A 7 29.74 -25.30 19.00
C LEU A 7 28.26 -25.64 18.65
N VAL A 8 27.63 -26.51 19.43
CA VAL A 8 26.22 -26.86 19.23
C VAL A 8 25.29 -25.69 19.62
N ILE A 9 25.65 -24.93 20.64
CA ILE A 9 24.86 -23.75 21.06
C ILE A 9 24.98 -22.61 20.04
N LEU A 10 26.16 -22.46 19.41
CA LEU A 10 26.37 -21.44 18.40
C LEU A 10 25.62 -21.72 17.09
N SER A 11 25.39 -23.00 16.78
CA SER A 11 24.65 -23.37 15.56
C SER A 11 23.13 -23.21 15.69
N LEU A 12 22.59 -23.13 16.90
CA LEU A 12 21.15 -22.96 17.11
C LEU A 12 20.69 -21.49 16.98
N THR A 13 21.61 -20.55 17.08
CA THR A 13 21.26 -19.13 17.04
C THR A 13 21.06 -18.58 15.62
N VAL A 14 21.45 -19.31 14.58
CA VAL A 14 21.35 -18.86 13.20
C VAL A 14 19.96 -19.04 12.59
N LEU A 15 19.07 -19.82 13.22
CA LEU A 15 17.72 -20.08 12.71
C LEU A 15 16.66 -19.05 13.09
N ALA A 16 17.01 -18.05 13.91
CA ALA A 16 16.09 -17.00 14.35
C ALA A 16 15.98 -15.82 13.37
N GLY A 17 16.59 -15.91 12.18
CA GLY A 17 16.66 -14.83 11.21
C GLY A 17 15.59 -14.83 10.10
N CYS A 18 14.55 -15.64 10.20
CA CYS A 18 13.45 -15.57 9.24
C CYS A 18 12.54 -14.42 9.64
N GLY A 19 12.81 -13.21 9.09
CA GLY A 19 11.95 -12.05 9.24
C GLY A 19 10.54 -12.35 8.78
N SER A 20 9.54 -11.99 9.58
CA SER A 20 8.15 -12.05 9.19
C SER A 20 7.92 -11.14 7.97
N ARG A 21 7.35 -11.70 6.90
CA ARG A 21 6.93 -10.90 5.75
C ARG A 21 5.82 -9.95 6.21
N PRO A 22 5.87 -8.66 5.80
CA PRO A 22 4.78 -7.76 6.09
C PRO A 22 3.48 -8.34 5.49
N ARG A 23 2.49 -8.53 6.34
CA ARG A 23 1.16 -8.96 5.91
C ARG A 23 0.42 -7.74 5.39
N GLY A 24 0.03 -7.76 4.14
CA GLY A 24 -0.69 -6.66 3.55
C GLY A 24 -1.15 -6.97 2.15
N THR A 25 -2.04 -6.12 1.67
CA THR A 25 -2.53 -6.15 0.30
C THR A 25 -1.66 -5.23 -0.56
N GLU A 26 -1.27 -5.71 -1.72
CA GLU A 26 -0.57 -4.90 -2.71
C GLU A 26 -1.59 -4.09 -3.53
N ILE A 27 -1.39 -2.79 -3.58
CA ILE A 27 -2.22 -1.87 -4.36
C ILE A 27 -1.33 -1.16 -5.37
N LEU A 28 -1.64 -1.31 -6.65
CA LEU A 28 -0.99 -0.53 -7.70
C LEU A 28 -1.60 0.86 -7.75
N VAL A 29 -0.81 1.86 -7.45
CA VAL A 29 -1.21 3.26 -7.52
C VAL A 29 -0.64 3.88 -8.78
N SER A 30 -1.52 4.35 -9.64
CA SER A 30 -1.17 5.00 -10.90
C SER A 30 -1.76 6.40 -10.96
N THR A 31 -1.09 7.29 -11.64
CA THR A 31 -1.60 8.64 -11.93
C THR A 31 -1.49 8.93 -13.43
N ALA A 32 -2.36 9.76 -13.91
CA ALA A 32 -2.29 10.29 -15.27
C ALA A 32 -2.14 11.82 -15.19
N PRO A 33 -0.95 12.38 -15.52
CA PRO A 33 0.28 11.73 -15.96
C PRO A 33 1.03 10.99 -14.83
N PRO A 34 1.94 10.05 -15.18
CA PRO A 34 2.75 9.34 -14.19
C PRO A 34 3.85 10.23 -13.58
N GLY A 35 4.47 9.75 -12.51
CA GLY A 35 5.57 10.47 -11.85
C GLY A 35 5.12 11.27 -10.63
N ALA A 36 3.96 10.98 -10.08
CA ALA A 36 3.45 11.62 -8.88
C ALA A 36 3.90 10.90 -7.60
N SER A 37 3.82 11.60 -6.50
CA SER A 37 4.05 11.08 -5.16
C SER A 37 2.71 10.93 -4.46
N CYS A 38 2.36 9.71 -4.07
CA CYS A 38 1.08 9.39 -3.46
C CYS A 38 1.25 8.87 -2.03
N VAL A 39 0.37 9.31 -1.15
CA VAL A 39 0.27 8.85 0.23
C VAL A 39 -1.09 8.21 0.43
N LEU A 40 -1.10 7.00 0.97
CA LEU A 40 -2.31 6.30 1.32
C LEU A 40 -2.54 6.44 2.82
N SER A 41 -3.73 6.91 3.18
CA SER A 41 -4.11 7.19 4.57
C SER A 41 -5.36 6.41 4.96
N ARG A 42 -5.46 6.10 6.24
CA ARG A 42 -6.64 5.48 6.84
C ARG A 42 -7.02 6.29 8.07
N GLY A 43 -8.25 6.84 8.08
CA GLY A 43 -8.70 7.69 9.17
C GLY A 43 -7.82 8.91 9.42
N GLY A 44 -7.25 9.50 8.37
CA GLY A 44 -6.34 10.63 8.47
C GLY A 44 -4.89 10.28 8.82
N VAL A 45 -4.58 9.00 9.03
CA VAL A 45 -3.23 8.54 9.39
C VAL A 45 -2.54 7.97 8.16
N PRO A 46 -1.39 8.50 7.72
CA PRO A 46 -0.62 7.92 6.62
C PRO A 46 -0.12 6.51 6.97
N ILE A 47 -0.34 5.55 6.09
CA ILE A 47 0.05 4.15 6.32
C ILE A 47 0.95 3.60 5.23
N ALA A 48 0.96 4.18 4.04
CA ALA A 48 1.81 3.73 2.94
C ALA A 48 2.08 4.87 1.97
N THR A 49 3.13 4.74 1.18
CA THR A 49 3.48 5.67 0.12
C THR A 49 3.70 4.92 -1.19
N ALA A 50 3.40 5.57 -2.30
CA ALA A 50 3.66 5.07 -3.65
C ALA A 50 4.28 6.20 -4.48
N GLU A 51 5.58 6.09 -4.74
CA GLU A 51 6.32 7.10 -5.49
C GLU A 51 7.58 6.53 -6.15
N PRO A 52 7.91 6.94 -7.38
CA PRO A 52 7.04 7.68 -8.30
C PRO A 52 5.97 6.75 -8.89
N THR A 53 4.81 7.29 -9.21
CA THR A 53 3.73 6.50 -9.84
C THR A 53 4.09 6.14 -11.29
N PRO A 54 3.70 4.95 -11.79
CA PRO A 54 2.99 3.90 -11.05
C PRO A 54 3.90 3.16 -10.06
N ALA A 55 3.37 2.87 -8.89
CA ALA A 55 4.11 2.17 -7.84
C ALA A 55 3.16 1.27 -7.02
N ILE A 56 3.72 0.25 -6.41
CA ILE A 56 2.96 -0.66 -5.56
C ILE A 56 3.11 -0.24 -4.11
N ALA A 57 1.97 -0.05 -3.44
CA ALA A 57 1.90 0.19 -2.00
C ALA A 57 1.41 -1.07 -1.30
N ILE A 58 2.05 -1.42 -0.19
CA ILE A 58 1.63 -2.54 0.66
C ILE A 58 0.88 -1.97 1.85
N VAL A 59 -0.38 -2.35 1.99
CA VAL A 59 -1.29 -1.79 2.98
C VAL A 59 -1.84 -2.90 3.86
N PRO A 60 -1.82 -2.76 5.21
CA PRO A 60 -2.47 -3.73 6.09
C PRO A 60 -3.97 -3.82 5.80
N ILE A 61 -4.50 -5.04 5.81
CA ILE A 61 -5.91 -5.30 5.56
C ILE A 61 -6.74 -4.80 6.74
N ASP A 62 -7.76 -3.98 6.44
CA ASP A 62 -8.70 -3.45 7.41
C ASP A 62 -10.07 -3.23 6.74
N ALA A 63 -11.09 -3.05 7.56
CA ALA A 63 -12.44 -2.73 7.09
C ALA A 63 -12.61 -1.25 6.70
N ALA A 64 -11.73 -0.37 7.15
CA ALA A 64 -11.82 1.05 6.88
C ALA A 64 -11.38 1.38 5.45
N PRO A 65 -12.03 2.32 4.77
CA PRO A 65 -11.60 2.76 3.45
C PRO A 65 -10.27 3.50 3.51
N LEU A 66 -9.50 3.39 2.43
CA LEU A 66 -8.27 4.13 2.24
C LEU A 66 -8.52 5.38 1.41
N VAL A 67 -7.73 6.41 1.65
CA VAL A 67 -7.71 7.62 0.84
C VAL A 67 -6.31 7.77 0.26
N ALA A 68 -6.22 7.85 -1.05
CA ALA A 68 -4.98 8.13 -1.76
C ALA A 68 -4.91 9.62 -2.11
N GLN A 69 -3.84 10.28 -1.69
CA GLN A 69 -3.56 11.68 -2.02
C GLN A 69 -2.27 11.74 -2.83
N CYS A 70 -2.35 12.28 -4.03
CA CYS A 70 -1.23 12.35 -4.95
C CYS A 70 -0.85 13.79 -5.24
N ARG A 71 0.45 14.04 -5.31
CA ARG A 71 1.03 15.34 -5.61
C ARG A 71 2.05 15.22 -6.73
N ARG A 72 2.05 16.20 -7.61
CA ARG A 72 3.04 16.35 -8.65
C ARG A 72 3.26 17.83 -8.93
N PRO A 73 4.53 18.32 -9.08
CA PRO A 73 4.78 19.71 -9.42
C PRO A 73 4.08 20.12 -10.72
N GLY A 74 3.41 21.28 -10.71
CA GLY A 74 2.66 21.79 -11.86
C GLY A 74 1.24 21.25 -11.98
N PHE A 75 0.81 20.38 -11.07
CA PHE A 75 -0.53 19.80 -11.05
C PHE A 75 -1.22 20.06 -9.72
N ALA A 76 -2.53 20.16 -9.77
CA ALA A 76 -3.33 20.21 -8.56
C ALA A 76 -3.29 18.86 -7.84
N ASP A 77 -3.34 18.90 -6.51
CA ASP A 77 -3.39 17.68 -5.70
C ASP A 77 -4.63 16.87 -6.08
N ALA A 78 -4.45 15.56 -6.25
CA ALA A 78 -5.53 14.65 -6.56
C ALA A 78 -5.81 13.74 -5.35
N GLU A 79 -7.07 13.45 -5.11
CA GLU A 79 -7.51 12.60 -4.03
C GLU A 79 -8.53 11.58 -4.53
N GLY A 80 -8.40 10.36 -4.06
CA GLY A 80 -9.32 9.28 -4.42
C GLY A 80 -9.50 8.29 -3.28
N ALA A 81 -10.71 7.77 -3.14
CA ALA A 81 -11.02 6.75 -2.16
C ALA A 81 -10.77 5.36 -2.74
N VAL A 82 -10.20 4.48 -1.93
CA VAL A 82 -10.05 3.06 -2.24
C VAL A 82 -10.93 2.29 -1.26
N PRO A 83 -12.17 1.98 -1.65
CA PRO A 83 -13.07 1.25 -0.76
C PRO A 83 -12.62 -0.19 -0.58
N PRO A 84 -12.85 -0.78 0.59
CA PRO A 84 -12.60 -2.20 0.80
C PRO A 84 -13.61 -3.02 -0.04
N ALA A 85 -13.13 -4.06 -0.69
CA ALA A 85 -13.96 -5.04 -1.35
C ALA A 85 -14.15 -6.24 -0.43
N ILE A 86 -15.37 -6.71 -0.28
CA ILE A 86 -15.68 -7.90 0.49
C ILE A 86 -15.94 -9.03 -0.51
N ARG A 87 -15.10 -10.06 -0.45
CA ARG A 87 -15.28 -11.26 -1.26
C ARG A 87 -15.66 -12.43 -0.36
N PRO A 88 -16.68 -13.22 -0.69
CA PRO A 88 -16.89 -14.49 -0.03
C PRO A 88 -15.73 -15.43 -0.35
N SER A 89 -15.02 -15.94 0.69
CA SER A 89 -13.84 -16.75 0.47
C SER A 89 -14.17 -18.13 -0.06
N TYR A 90 -15.12 -18.81 0.56
CA TYR A 90 -15.61 -20.12 0.14
C TYR A 90 -17.06 -20.26 0.56
N PRO A 91 -17.93 -20.81 -0.32
CA PRO A 91 -19.36 -20.96 0.01
C PRO A 91 -19.63 -21.79 1.26
N TRP A 92 -18.73 -22.69 1.61
CA TRP A 92 -18.90 -23.59 2.75
C TRP A 92 -18.25 -23.09 4.05
N LEU A 93 -17.37 -22.10 4.02
CA LEU A 93 -16.72 -21.56 5.21
C LEU A 93 -17.38 -20.32 5.76
N GLY A 94 -18.15 -19.60 4.96
CA GLY A 94 -18.94 -18.45 5.41
C GLY A 94 -18.16 -17.22 5.86
N TYR A 95 -16.83 -17.22 5.74
CA TYR A 95 -16.00 -16.10 6.14
C TYR A 95 -15.75 -15.16 4.97
N PRO A 96 -16.17 -13.90 5.05
CA PRO A 96 -15.83 -12.92 4.00
C PRO A 96 -14.36 -12.56 4.04
N ILE A 97 -13.70 -12.55 2.88
CA ILE A 97 -12.37 -11.99 2.74
C ILE A 97 -12.52 -10.49 2.45
N ARG A 98 -11.86 -9.68 3.25
CA ARG A 98 -11.76 -8.24 3.03
C ARG A 98 -10.47 -7.94 2.28
N GLU A 99 -10.60 -7.36 1.11
CA GLU A 99 -9.48 -6.93 0.28
C GLU A 99 -9.73 -5.51 -0.18
N TYR A 100 -8.65 -4.78 -0.45
CA TYR A 100 -8.76 -3.52 -1.17
C TYR A 100 -8.72 -3.77 -2.68
N ARG A 101 -9.22 -2.80 -3.43
CA ARG A 101 -9.10 -2.86 -4.88
C ARG A 101 -7.61 -2.91 -5.24
N ALA A 102 -7.22 -3.86 -6.09
CA ALA A 102 -5.82 -4.13 -6.41
C ALA A 102 -5.14 -3.00 -7.19
N ALA A 103 -5.91 -2.11 -7.82
CA ALA A 103 -5.38 -0.99 -8.58
C ALA A 103 -6.27 0.23 -8.42
N VAL A 104 -5.64 1.39 -8.31
CA VAL A 104 -6.31 2.69 -8.32
C VAL A 104 -5.58 3.63 -9.26
N THR A 105 -6.34 4.38 -10.07
CA THR A 105 -5.79 5.38 -10.98
C THR A 105 -6.41 6.72 -10.67
N LEU A 106 -5.58 7.73 -10.46
CA LEU A 106 -6.00 9.10 -10.22
C LEU A 106 -5.59 9.97 -11.42
N THR A 107 -6.53 10.74 -11.94
CA THR A 107 -6.24 11.73 -12.99
C THR A 107 -5.89 13.05 -12.33
N MET A 108 -4.73 13.59 -12.68
CA MET A 108 -4.27 14.87 -12.15
C MET A 108 -4.58 15.98 -13.14
N THR A 109 -5.00 17.11 -12.61
CA THR A 109 -5.34 18.29 -13.41
C THR A 109 -4.20 19.30 -13.33
N PRO A 110 -3.71 19.82 -14.48
CA PRO A 110 -2.70 20.88 -14.46
C PRO A 110 -3.22 22.12 -13.72
N GLN A 111 -2.39 22.70 -12.87
CA GLN A 111 -2.77 23.87 -12.08
C GLN A 111 -3.18 25.08 -12.94
N PHE A 112 -2.56 25.21 -14.10
CA PHE A 112 -2.80 26.35 -14.97
C PHE A 112 -3.96 26.16 -15.95
N ALA A 113 -4.53 24.95 -16.04
CA ALA A 113 -5.67 24.67 -16.91
C ALA A 113 -6.96 25.36 -16.46
N ALA A 114 -7.02 25.80 -15.19
CA ALA A 114 -8.18 26.46 -14.60
C ALA A 114 -8.15 27.97 -14.70
N LEU A 115 -7.12 28.59 -15.33
CA LEU A 115 -7.07 30.01 -15.52
C LEU A 115 -8.09 30.40 -16.61
N PRO A 116 -9.02 31.38 -16.33
CA PRO A 116 -9.96 31.81 -17.33
C PRO A 116 -9.24 32.51 -18.48
N PRO A 117 -9.70 32.32 -19.74
CA PRO A 117 -9.12 33.02 -20.85
C PRO A 117 -9.31 34.52 -20.66
N ARG A 118 -8.30 35.28 -20.92
CA ARG A 118 -8.35 36.74 -20.91
C ARG A 118 -8.99 37.27 -22.20
#